data_7b577a2649d6d181c51552d2bca20073
#
_entry.id   7b577a2649d6d181c51552d2bca20073
#
_cell.length_a   1.000
_cell.length_b   1.000
_cell.length_c   1.000
_cell.angle_alpha   90.00
_cell.angle_beta   90.00
_cell.angle_gamma   90.00
#
_symmetry.space_group_name_H-M   'P 1'
#
loop_
_entity.id
_entity.type
_entity.pdbx_description
1 polymer ?
#
loop_
_entity_poly.entity_id
_entity_poly.type
_entity_poly.pdbx_seq_one_letter_code
_entity_poly.pdbx_strand_id
1 'polypeptide(L)'
;VIMQVTVTINGEVFNGQIKPVIDSEECYEEGIEEGKRSVLIRDIGDGQHELRAGNLAPEDSLVIEITIAHLMQAQSGGYRYFLPTVIAPKYGHAKDLRVVSHQHSLLASYPFSASLKVAGDPAVACLSHGLQKQDK
;
A
#
# COMPACT_ATOMS: atom_id res chain seq x y z
N VAL A 1 -3.52 -10.79 -1.68
CA VAL A 1 -3.66 -10.99 -0.22
C VAL A 1 -2.48 -10.35 0.49
N ILE A 2 -2.72 -9.51 1.49
CA ILE A 2 -1.66 -8.99 2.37
C ILE A 2 -1.19 -10.14 3.26
N MET A 3 0.12 -10.38 3.25
CA MET A 3 0.76 -11.46 4.01
C MET A 3 1.37 -10.93 5.31
N GLN A 4 1.93 -9.73 5.24
CA GLN A 4 2.62 -9.11 6.37
C GLN A 4 2.61 -7.60 6.24
N VAL A 5 2.51 -6.92 7.36
CA VAL A 5 2.71 -5.48 7.49
C VAL A 5 3.70 -5.23 8.60
N THR A 6 4.71 -4.44 8.32
CA THR A 6 5.68 -3.97 9.31
C THR A 6 5.69 -2.45 9.27
N VAL A 7 5.59 -1.83 10.42
CA VAL A 7 5.61 -0.38 10.59
C VAL A 7 6.84 0.00 11.39
N THR A 8 7.64 0.90 10.88
CA THR A 8 8.79 1.45 11.59
C THR A 8 8.55 2.93 11.85
N ILE A 9 8.55 3.32 13.11
CA ILE A 9 8.42 4.73 13.51
C ILE A 9 9.68 5.13 14.28
N ASN A 10 10.43 6.09 13.76
CA ASN A 10 11.68 6.57 14.36
C ASN A 10 12.70 5.46 14.66
N GLY A 11 12.72 4.41 13.85
CA GLY A 11 13.59 3.24 14.01
C GLY A 11 13.04 2.14 14.91
N GLU A 12 11.92 2.34 15.58
CA GLU A 12 11.22 1.30 16.33
C GLU A 12 10.27 0.51 15.43
N VAL A 13 10.35 -0.82 15.49
CA VAL A 13 9.66 -1.74 14.58
C VAL A 13 8.45 -2.38 15.24
N PHE A 14 7.31 -2.27 14.58
CA PHE A 14 6.04 -2.86 15.00
C PHE A 14 5.52 -3.81 13.92
N ASN A 15 5.08 -5.00 14.31
CA ASN A 15 4.45 -5.95 13.42
C ASN A 15 2.93 -5.77 13.45
N GLY A 16 2.32 -5.65 12.27
CA GLY A 16 0.88 -5.56 12.13
C GLY A 16 0.17 -6.84 12.59
N GLN A 17 -1.00 -6.68 13.15
CA GLN A 17 -1.90 -7.77 13.54
C GLN A 17 -3.13 -7.75 12.64
N ILE A 18 -3.53 -8.93 12.18
CA ILE A 18 -4.78 -9.09 11.42
C ILE A 18 -5.92 -9.27 12.44
N LYS A 19 -6.91 -8.41 12.35
CA LYS A 19 -8.11 -8.41 13.21
C LYS A 19 -9.37 -8.25 12.35
N PRO A 20 -10.56 -8.61 12.85
CA PRO A 20 -11.83 -8.19 12.27
C PRO A 20 -11.88 -6.67 12.09
N VAL A 21 -12.60 -6.21 11.07
CA VAL A 21 -12.63 -4.77 10.71
C VAL A 21 -13.08 -3.90 11.88
N ILE A 22 -14.14 -4.30 12.56
CA ILE A 22 -14.68 -3.53 13.71
C ILE A 22 -13.63 -3.42 14.82
N ASP A 23 -13.06 -4.54 15.23
CA ASP A 23 -12.07 -4.58 16.32
C ASP A 23 -10.80 -3.78 15.96
N SER A 24 -10.43 -3.74 14.67
CA SER A 24 -9.26 -2.97 14.22
C SER A 24 -9.55 -1.47 14.21
N GLU A 25 -10.76 -1.05 13.85
CA GLU A 25 -11.14 0.36 13.89
C GLU A 25 -11.24 0.85 15.33
N GLU A 26 -11.86 0.10 16.24
CA GLU A 26 -11.93 0.43 17.67
C GLU A 26 -10.51 0.55 18.27
N CYS A 27 -9.67 -0.44 18.03
CA CYS A 27 -8.29 -0.42 18.53
C CYS A 27 -7.47 0.76 17.98
N TYR A 28 -7.71 1.17 16.74
CA TYR A 28 -7.08 2.35 16.16
C TYR A 28 -7.57 3.63 16.84
N GLU A 29 -8.89 3.79 17.00
CA GLU A 29 -9.50 4.97 17.61
C GLU A 29 -9.10 5.11 19.09
N GLU A 30 -9.12 4.03 19.86
CA GLU A 30 -8.61 3.99 21.24
C GLU A 30 -7.14 4.45 21.30
N GLY A 31 -6.30 3.92 20.41
CA GLY A 31 -4.89 4.33 20.33
C GLY A 31 -4.71 5.82 20.03
N ILE A 32 -5.57 6.38 19.17
CA ILE A 32 -5.57 7.82 18.86
C ILE A 32 -5.98 8.65 20.08
N GLU A 33 -7.06 8.25 20.78
CA GLU A 33 -7.55 8.94 21.98
C GLU A 33 -6.54 8.92 23.12
N GLU A 34 -5.81 7.80 23.28
CA GLU A 34 -4.73 7.67 24.24
C GLU A 34 -3.44 8.43 23.88
N GLY A 35 -3.41 9.10 22.72
CA GLY A 35 -2.23 9.80 22.23
C GLY A 35 -1.12 8.89 21.69
N LYS A 36 -1.41 7.61 21.47
CA LYS A 36 -0.47 6.66 20.90
C LYS A 36 -0.39 6.83 19.37
N ARG A 37 0.81 6.63 18.83
CA ARG A 37 0.98 6.50 17.38
C ARG A 37 0.27 5.24 16.91
N SER A 38 -0.67 5.38 15.99
CA SER A 38 -1.49 4.27 15.53
C SER A 38 -1.51 4.21 14.01
N VAL A 39 -1.46 2.99 13.45
CA VAL A 39 -1.56 2.76 12.02
C VAL A 39 -2.63 1.70 11.76
N LEU A 40 -3.55 1.99 10.86
CA LEU A 40 -4.60 1.08 10.41
C LEU A 40 -4.49 0.89 8.90
N ILE A 41 -4.53 -0.36 8.45
CA ILE A 41 -4.67 -0.71 7.04
C ILE A 41 -5.93 -1.55 6.89
N ARG A 42 -6.83 -1.13 6.01
CA ARG A 42 -8.06 -1.86 5.73
C ARG A 42 -8.28 -2.05 4.23
N ASP A 43 -8.88 -3.16 3.87
CA ASP A 43 -9.37 -3.42 2.52
C ASP A 43 -10.68 -2.63 2.33
N ILE A 44 -10.72 -1.79 1.30
CA ILE A 44 -11.90 -1.01 0.92
C ILE A 44 -12.58 -1.56 -0.33
N GLY A 45 -12.18 -2.75 -0.75
CA GLY A 45 -12.72 -3.44 -1.91
C GLY A 45 -11.97 -3.14 -3.20
N ASP A 46 -12.27 -3.90 -4.23
CA ASP A 46 -11.69 -3.78 -5.57
C ASP A 46 -10.14 -3.81 -5.62
N GLY A 47 -9.52 -4.47 -4.65
CA GLY A 47 -8.06 -4.54 -4.53
C GLY A 47 -7.41 -3.25 -4.03
N GLN A 48 -8.20 -2.32 -3.49
CA GLN A 48 -7.72 -1.08 -2.89
C GLN A 48 -7.63 -1.22 -1.37
N HIS A 49 -6.62 -0.60 -0.80
CA HIS A 49 -6.40 -0.58 0.63
C HIS A 49 -6.27 0.88 1.09
N GLU A 50 -6.95 1.20 2.16
CA GLU A 50 -6.81 2.49 2.84
C GLU A 50 -5.79 2.33 3.98
N LEU A 51 -4.91 3.31 4.09
CA LEU A 51 -3.95 3.40 5.17
C LEU A 51 -4.22 4.69 5.94
N ARG A 52 -4.37 4.57 7.25
CA ARG A 52 -4.47 5.69 8.18
C ARG A 52 -3.31 5.63 9.16
N ALA A 53 -2.69 6.76 9.39
CA ALA A 53 -1.68 6.94 10.42
C ALA A 53 -2.03 8.17 11.25
N GLY A 54 -2.02 8.04 12.57
CA GLY A 54 -2.40 9.12 13.46
C GLY A 54 -1.41 9.33 14.61
N ASN A 55 -1.52 10.52 15.22
CA ASN A 55 -0.65 10.99 16.31
C ASN A 55 0.85 11.02 15.94
N LEU A 56 1.15 11.27 14.66
CA LEU A 56 2.52 11.52 14.24
C LEU A 56 2.92 12.94 14.62
N ALA A 57 4.05 13.08 15.29
CA ALA A 57 4.63 14.39 15.58
C ALA A 57 5.36 14.97 14.37
N PRO A 58 5.57 16.28 14.31
CA PRO A 58 6.48 16.85 13.32
C PRO A 58 7.86 16.18 13.42
N GLU A 59 8.46 15.90 12.26
CA GLU A 59 9.75 15.21 12.12
C GLU A 59 9.74 13.71 12.44
N ASP A 60 8.59 13.10 12.78
CA ASP A 60 8.50 11.64 12.87
C ASP A 60 8.76 10.99 11.51
N SER A 61 9.62 9.98 11.50
CA SER A 61 9.86 9.13 10.33
C SER A 61 8.95 7.92 10.40
N LEU A 62 8.14 7.71 9.37
CA LEU A 62 7.25 6.57 9.24
C LEU A 62 7.63 5.77 7.98
N VAL A 63 7.95 4.49 8.16
CA VAL A 63 8.16 3.54 7.06
C VAL A 63 7.15 2.40 7.21
N ILE A 64 6.44 2.09 6.15
CA ILE A 64 5.47 1.00 6.13
C ILE A 64 5.88 0.02 5.04
N GLU A 65 6.14 -1.21 5.43
CA GLU A 65 6.47 -2.31 4.53
C GLU A 65 5.28 -3.26 4.47
N ILE A 66 4.79 -3.50 3.26
CA ILE A 66 3.65 -4.39 3.03
C ILE A 66 4.09 -5.51 2.10
N THR A 67 4.01 -6.74 2.58
CA THR A 67 4.22 -7.93 1.75
C THR A 67 2.89 -8.44 1.23
N ILE A 68 2.77 -8.53 -0.09
CA ILE A 68 1.56 -8.95 -0.78
C ILE A 68 1.85 -10.19 -1.62
N ALA A 69 1.02 -11.21 -1.51
CA ALA A 69 0.99 -12.34 -2.44
C ALA A 69 -0.13 -12.16 -3.46
N HIS A 70 0.20 -12.31 -4.73
CA HIS A 70 -0.75 -12.21 -5.82
C HIS A 70 -0.54 -13.34 -6.84
N LEU A 71 -1.62 -14.03 -7.21
CA LEU A 71 -1.59 -15.02 -8.27
C LEU A 71 -1.73 -14.31 -9.61
N MET A 72 -0.71 -14.41 -10.44
CA MET A 72 -0.76 -13.89 -11.79
C MET A 72 -1.42 -14.90 -12.73
N GLN A 73 -2.27 -14.42 -13.62
CA GLN A 73 -2.86 -15.24 -14.67
C GLN A 73 -1.99 -15.18 -15.93
N ALA A 74 -1.81 -16.35 -16.56
CA ALA A 74 -1.16 -16.42 -17.86
C ALA A 74 -2.05 -15.76 -18.91
N GLN A 75 -1.49 -14.88 -19.72
CA GLN A 75 -2.18 -14.19 -20.81
C GLN A 75 -1.27 -14.13 -22.03
N SER A 76 -1.76 -14.63 -23.17
CA SER A 76 -1.05 -14.56 -24.46
C SER A 76 0.40 -15.10 -24.41
N GLY A 77 0.63 -16.21 -23.69
CA GLY A 77 1.94 -16.86 -23.60
C GLY A 77 2.90 -16.24 -22.57
N GLY A 78 2.44 -15.33 -21.74
CA GLY A 78 3.24 -14.71 -20.69
C GLY A 78 2.42 -14.37 -19.43
N TYR A 79 3.06 -13.68 -18.51
CA TYR A 79 2.42 -13.14 -17.32
C TYR A 79 2.50 -11.62 -17.36
N ARG A 80 1.43 -10.96 -16.97
CA ARG A 80 1.40 -9.51 -16.87
C ARG A 80 1.22 -9.10 -15.41
N TYR A 81 2.17 -8.34 -14.90
CA TYR A 81 2.04 -7.64 -13.63
C TYR A 81 1.73 -6.17 -13.89
N PHE A 82 0.74 -5.64 -13.20
CA PHE A 82 0.35 -4.23 -13.29
C PHE A 82 0.27 -3.65 -11.88
N LEU A 83 1.04 -2.61 -11.63
CA LEU A 83 0.99 -1.83 -10.39
C LEU A 83 0.49 -0.42 -10.76
N PRO A 84 -0.76 -0.08 -10.44
CA PRO A 84 -1.24 1.28 -10.68
C PRO A 84 -0.53 2.25 -9.72
N THR A 85 0.09 3.28 -10.28
CA THR A 85 0.69 4.38 -9.53
C THR A 85 -0.25 5.58 -9.40
N VAL A 86 -1.36 5.56 -10.13
CA VAL A 86 -2.43 6.56 -10.08
C VAL A 86 -3.75 5.83 -9.89
N ILE A 87 -4.49 6.22 -8.88
CA ILE A 87 -5.85 5.73 -8.62
C ILE A 87 -6.80 6.83 -9.05
N ALA A 88 -7.55 6.56 -10.14
CA ALA A 88 -8.61 7.45 -10.56
C ALA A 88 -9.78 7.40 -9.55
N PRO A 89 -10.40 8.53 -9.20
CA PRO A 89 -11.59 8.52 -8.36
C PRO A 89 -12.68 7.70 -9.07
N LYS A 90 -13.19 6.67 -8.39
CA LYS A 90 -14.40 5.99 -8.85
C LYS A 90 -15.58 6.92 -8.63
N TYR A 91 -16.37 7.14 -9.65
CA TYR A 91 -17.72 7.73 -9.54
C TYR A 91 -18.61 6.67 -8.87
N GLY A 92 -18.45 6.47 -7.59
CA GLY A 92 -19.20 5.52 -6.76
C GLY A 92 -20.12 6.26 -5.83
N HIS A 93 -21.28 5.69 -5.62
CA HIS A 93 -22.45 6.21 -4.89
C HIS A 93 -22.08 7.01 -3.63
N ALA A 94 -22.62 8.20 -3.54
CA ALA A 94 -22.47 9.21 -2.48
C ALA A 94 -22.92 8.75 -1.06
N LYS A 95 -23.01 7.47 -0.77
CA LYS A 95 -23.40 6.95 0.54
C LYS A 95 -22.25 6.70 1.50
N ASP A 96 -21.01 6.67 1.02
CA ASP A 96 -19.82 6.54 1.87
C ASP A 96 -19.01 7.84 1.94
N LEU A 97 -19.68 8.95 2.19
CA LEU A 97 -19.07 10.28 2.39
C LEU A 97 -18.24 10.40 3.70
N ARG A 98 -17.89 9.29 4.34
CA ARG A 98 -16.82 9.25 5.36
C ARG A 98 -15.42 9.11 4.76
N VAL A 99 -15.31 9.00 3.46
CA VAL A 99 -14.01 9.02 2.79
C VAL A 99 -13.53 10.47 2.79
N VAL A 100 -12.57 10.74 3.64
CA VAL A 100 -11.75 11.97 3.63
C VAL A 100 -11.44 12.29 2.18
N SER A 101 -11.71 13.53 1.77
CA SER A 101 -11.46 13.99 0.41
C SER A 101 -10.02 13.69 0.00
N HIS A 102 -9.83 12.65 -0.78
CA HIS A 102 -8.52 12.32 -1.34
C HIS A 102 -8.13 13.47 -2.25
N GLN A 103 -7.05 14.15 -1.93
CA GLN A 103 -6.47 15.13 -2.83
C GLN A 103 -5.83 14.36 -3.99
N HIS A 104 -6.48 14.40 -5.15
CA HIS A 104 -5.93 13.83 -6.37
C HIS A 104 -4.93 14.80 -6.97
N SER A 105 -3.68 14.39 -7.07
CA SER A 105 -2.67 15.13 -7.82
C SER A 105 -2.23 14.32 -9.03
N LEU A 106 -2.17 14.97 -10.18
CA LEU A 106 -1.61 14.39 -11.41
C LEU A 106 -0.08 14.33 -11.35
N LEU A 107 0.53 15.04 -10.41
CA LEU A 107 1.97 15.12 -10.24
C LEU A 107 2.33 14.53 -8.86
N ALA A 108 3.06 13.43 -8.85
CA ALA A 108 3.68 12.92 -7.64
C ALA A 108 4.93 13.77 -7.32
N SER A 109 4.93 14.40 -6.14
CA SER A 109 6.08 15.17 -5.66
C SER A 109 7.12 14.33 -4.91
N TYR A 110 6.95 13.01 -4.88
CA TYR A 110 7.82 12.06 -4.18
C TYR A 110 8.49 11.11 -5.17
N PRO A 111 9.72 10.64 -4.87
CA PRO A 111 10.41 9.68 -5.70
C PRO A 111 9.71 8.32 -5.67
N PHE A 112 9.72 7.63 -6.78
CA PHE A 112 9.26 6.24 -6.91
C PHE A 112 10.39 5.37 -7.45
N SER A 113 10.59 4.21 -6.85
CA SER A 113 11.50 3.19 -7.36
C SER A 113 10.84 1.81 -7.32
N ALA A 114 11.18 0.97 -8.28
CA ALA A 114 10.71 -0.40 -8.32
C ALA A 114 11.86 -1.33 -8.72
N SER A 115 11.93 -2.49 -8.10
CA SER A 115 12.83 -3.57 -8.48
C SER A 115 12.06 -4.86 -8.70
N LEU A 116 12.43 -5.62 -9.72
CA LEU A 116 11.79 -6.89 -10.09
C LEU A 116 12.84 -7.99 -10.07
N LYS A 117 12.57 -9.05 -9.33
CA LYS A 117 13.33 -10.31 -9.39
C LYS A 117 12.44 -11.39 -10.00
N VAL A 118 12.93 -12.02 -11.06
CA VAL A 118 12.20 -13.08 -11.75
C VAL A 118 13.02 -14.36 -11.68
N ALA A 119 12.40 -15.47 -11.33
CA ALA A 119 13.04 -16.78 -11.33
C ALA A 119 13.12 -17.32 -12.77
N GLY A 120 14.22 -17.96 -13.10
CA GLY A 120 14.51 -18.42 -14.46
C GLY A 120 15.14 -17.32 -15.32
N ASP A 121 15.04 -17.46 -16.63
CA ASP A 121 15.53 -16.48 -17.61
C ASP A 121 14.42 -16.11 -18.61
N PRO A 122 13.30 -15.56 -18.16
CA PRO A 122 12.23 -15.12 -19.03
C PRO A 122 12.60 -13.80 -19.74
N ALA A 123 12.04 -13.58 -20.91
CA ALA A 123 12.04 -12.27 -21.51
C ALA A 123 11.13 -11.33 -20.70
N VAL A 124 11.67 -10.20 -20.26
CA VAL A 124 10.94 -9.20 -19.48
C VAL A 124 10.86 -7.89 -20.26
N ALA A 125 9.68 -7.32 -20.36
CA ALA A 125 9.44 -6.02 -20.98
C ALA A 125 8.59 -5.13 -20.08
N CYS A 126 8.88 -3.85 -20.05
CA CYS A 126 8.03 -2.84 -19.42
C CYS A 126 7.72 -1.74 -20.45
N LEU A 127 6.41 -1.49 -20.67
CA LEU A 127 5.97 -0.53 -21.68
C LEU A 127 5.97 0.92 -21.16
N SER A 128 6.00 1.10 -19.84
CA SER A 128 5.87 2.42 -19.21
C SER A 128 7.19 3.00 -18.70
N HIS A 129 8.20 2.16 -18.43
CA HIS A 129 9.48 2.56 -17.84
C HIS A 129 10.64 1.80 -18.47
N GLY A 130 11.78 2.46 -18.61
CA GLY A 130 13.02 1.79 -19.02
C GLY A 130 13.48 0.80 -17.95
N LEU A 131 13.83 -0.42 -18.37
CA LEU A 131 14.37 -1.45 -17.50
C LEU A 131 15.89 -1.37 -17.49
N GLN A 132 16.48 -1.38 -16.30
CA GLN A 132 17.91 -1.57 -16.10
C GLN A 132 18.13 -2.97 -15.52
N LYS A 133 18.90 -3.81 -16.22
CA LYS A 133 19.33 -5.09 -15.66
C LYS A 133 20.43 -4.84 -14.64
N GLN A 134 20.27 -5.42 -13.47
CA GLN A 134 21.36 -5.50 -12.49
C GLN A 134 21.97 -6.90 -12.63
N ASP A 135 23.23 -6.97 -13.03
CA ASP A 135 23.98 -8.20 -12.98
C ASP A 135 24.20 -8.60 -11.52
N LYS A 136 24.07 -9.91 -11.25
CA LYS A 136 24.27 -10.47 -9.91
C LYS A 136 25.72 -10.51 -9.53
#